data_77055a42f9f879b25e0bb2b36c6e582c
#
_entry.id   77055a42f9f879b25e0bb2b36c6e582c
#
_cell.length_a   1.000
_cell.length_b   1.000
_cell.length_c   1.000
_cell.angle_alpha   90.00
_cell.angle_beta   90.00
_cell.angle_gamma   90.00
#
_symmetry.space_group_name_H-M   'P 1'
#
loop_
_entity.id
_entity.type
_entity.pdbx_description
1 polymer ?
#
loop_
_entity_poly.entity_id
_entity_poly.type
_entity_poly.pdbx_seq_one_letter_code
_entity_poly.pdbx_strand_id
1 'polypeptide(L)'
;IADVSWYVRPGDGLDVGAYERGNSVYFPDRVVPMLPEALSNGWCSLVPDEDRPCMAVHLWIDASGKLIRHQFKRGLMRSKARLTYEQIQSAKDGHPDKVTKPLLQSVIEPLYGAYQALLKDRETRGVLELEMPERVIRLAKDGRVEAIANRQRLDSHKLIEEFMIAANVAAAETLQKARREFLYRVHDEPSTEKLDALREVLASIAIKFAKGGVASPKRFNSILKKNADTPHAPMVNM
;
A
#
# COMPACT_ATOMS: atom_id res chain seq x y z
N ILE A 1 -0.71 2.15 -13.78
CA ILE A 1 -0.69 0.70 -13.54
C ILE A 1 -0.55 0.01 -14.88
N ALA A 2 0.32 -1.02 -15.00
CA ALA A 2 0.42 -1.81 -16.22
C ALA A 2 -0.93 -2.43 -16.59
N ASP A 3 -1.31 -2.36 -17.86
CA ASP A 3 -2.56 -2.97 -18.33
C ASP A 3 -2.32 -4.44 -18.71
N VAL A 4 -2.31 -5.32 -17.71
CA VAL A 4 -2.13 -6.76 -17.90
C VAL A 4 -3.22 -7.34 -18.82
N SER A 5 -4.45 -6.80 -18.75
CA SER A 5 -5.57 -7.26 -19.58
C SER A 5 -5.42 -6.95 -21.08
N TRP A 6 -4.42 -6.16 -21.45
CA TRP A 6 -4.02 -5.98 -22.83
C TRP A 6 -3.41 -7.25 -23.43
N TYR A 7 -2.64 -7.97 -22.63
CA TYR A 7 -1.90 -9.18 -23.04
C TYR A 7 -2.65 -10.47 -22.71
N VAL A 8 -3.25 -10.53 -21.52
CA VAL A 8 -3.94 -11.73 -21.01
C VAL A 8 -5.43 -11.61 -21.31
N ARG A 9 -5.95 -12.56 -22.10
CA ARG A 9 -7.36 -12.61 -22.46
C ARG A 9 -8.06 -13.75 -21.76
N PRO A 10 -9.36 -13.58 -21.39
CA PRO A 10 -10.12 -14.65 -20.75
C PRO A 10 -10.07 -15.95 -21.55
N GLY A 11 -9.63 -17.03 -20.93
CA GLY A 11 -9.56 -18.37 -21.48
C GLY A 11 -8.35 -18.65 -22.36
N ASP A 12 -7.42 -17.70 -22.57
CA ASP A 12 -6.17 -17.98 -23.27
C ASP A 12 -5.18 -18.77 -22.35
N GLY A 13 -4.08 -19.27 -22.95
CA GLY A 13 -3.09 -20.05 -22.21
C GLY A 13 -2.41 -19.29 -21.08
N LEU A 14 -2.33 -17.95 -21.15
CA LEU A 14 -1.80 -17.11 -20.07
C LEU A 14 -2.78 -17.01 -18.91
N ASP A 15 -4.08 -16.84 -19.20
CA ASP A 15 -5.14 -16.78 -18.23
C ASP A 15 -5.28 -18.12 -17.47
N VAL A 16 -5.33 -19.23 -18.20
CA VAL A 16 -5.39 -20.59 -17.62
C VAL A 16 -4.19 -20.85 -16.71
N GLY A 17 -2.97 -20.59 -17.20
CA GLY A 17 -1.75 -20.79 -16.40
C GLY A 17 -1.66 -19.86 -15.20
N ALA A 18 -2.16 -18.63 -15.29
CA ALA A 18 -2.22 -17.70 -14.15
C ALA A 18 -3.27 -18.15 -13.12
N TYR A 19 -4.41 -18.65 -13.59
CA TYR A 19 -5.46 -19.18 -12.71
C TYR A 19 -4.98 -20.41 -11.91
N GLU A 20 -4.28 -21.34 -12.54
CA GLU A 20 -3.70 -22.52 -11.87
C GLU A 20 -2.68 -22.11 -10.79
N ARG A 21 -1.84 -21.09 -11.04
CA ARG A 21 -0.88 -20.59 -10.05
C ARG A 21 -1.52 -19.77 -8.94
N GLY A 22 -2.56 -19.02 -9.23
CA GLY A 22 -3.35 -18.21 -8.31
C GLY A 22 -2.67 -16.92 -7.83
N ASN A 23 -1.34 -16.92 -7.65
CA ASN A 23 -0.57 -15.74 -7.19
C ASN A 23 0.90 -15.80 -7.62
N SER A 24 1.63 -14.72 -7.37
CA SER A 24 3.11 -14.71 -7.39
C SER A 24 3.63 -14.99 -5.98
N VAL A 25 4.70 -15.78 -5.87
CA VAL A 25 5.33 -16.14 -4.60
C VAL A 25 6.68 -15.45 -4.49
N TYR A 26 6.89 -14.72 -3.38
CA TYR A 26 8.09 -13.94 -3.12
C TYR A 26 8.94 -14.62 -2.07
N PHE A 27 10.09 -15.16 -2.48
CA PHE A 27 11.13 -15.68 -1.60
C PHE A 27 12.17 -14.60 -1.32
N PRO A 28 13.02 -14.75 -0.30
CA PRO A 28 14.09 -13.79 -0.03
C PRO A 28 15.10 -13.62 -1.18
N ASP A 29 15.28 -14.65 -1.99
CA ASP A 29 16.27 -14.73 -3.08
C ASP A 29 15.68 -14.63 -4.48
N ARG A 30 14.38 -14.91 -4.64
CA ARG A 30 13.72 -14.96 -5.95
C ARG A 30 12.22 -14.76 -5.87
N VAL A 31 11.63 -14.47 -7.03
CA VAL A 31 10.17 -14.42 -7.21
C VAL A 31 9.78 -15.52 -8.19
N VAL A 32 8.72 -16.25 -7.87
CA VAL A 32 8.03 -17.16 -8.81
C VAL A 32 6.76 -16.44 -9.27
N PRO A 33 6.77 -15.85 -10.48
CA PRO A 33 5.67 -15.01 -10.92
C PRO A 33 4.46 -15.83 -11.39
N MET A 34 3.25 -15.29 -11.18
CA MET A 34 2.00 -15.87 -11.67
C MET A 34 1.95 -15.87 -13.21
N LEU A 35 2.49 -14.84 -13.83
CA LEU A 35 2.62 -14.70 -15.28
C LEU A 35 4.07 -14.95 -15.72
N PRO A 36 4.32 -15.38 -16.98
CA PRO A 36 5.67 -15.53 -17.50
C PRO A 36 6.53 -14.27 -17.31
N GLU A 37 7.83 -14.46 -17.08
CA GLU A 37 8.77 -13.34 -16.84
C GLU A 37 8.80 -12.34 -18.01
N ALA A 38 8.63 -12.80 -19.22
CA ALA A 38 8.53 -11.93 -20.40
C ALA A 38 7.40 -10.90 -20.28
N LEU A 39 6.32 -11.22 -19.56
CA LEU A 39 5.25 -10.28 -19.23
C LEU A 39 5.56 -9.53 -17.93
N SER A 40 5.77 -10.25 -16.82
CA SER A 40 5.86 -9.65 -15.48
C SER A 40 7.07 -8.70 -15.34
N ASN A 41 8.23 -9.08 -15.90
CA ASN A 41 9.45 -8.29 -15.83
C ASN A 41 9.75 -7.54 -17.15
N GLY A 42 9.11 -7.95 -18.25
CA GLY A 42 9.28 -7.38 -19.58
C GLY A 42 8.15 -6.41 -19.95
N TRP A 43 7.20 -6.88 -20.74
CA TRP A 43 6.19 -6.03 -21.41
C TRP A 43 5.22 -5.31 -20.47
N CYS A 44 4.95 -5.86 -19.28
CA CYS A 44 4.16 -5.20 -18.23
C CYS A 44 5.02 -4.35 -17.29
N SER A 45 6.35 -4.39 -17.39
CA SER A 45 7.23 -3.53 -16.59
C SER A 45 7.22 -2.11 -17.16
N LEU A 46 6.88 -1.12 -16.31
CA LEU A 46 6.82 0.29 -16.70
C LEU A 46 8.22 0.91 -16.67
N VAL A 47 9.11 0.41 -17.55
CA VAL A 47 10.50 0.88 -17.64
C VAL A 47 10.58 2.29 -18.21
N PRO A 48 11.63 3.07 -17.86
CA PRO A 48 11.82 4.41 -18.41
C PRO A 48 12.00 4.42 -19.93
N ASP A 49 11.49 5.49 -20.53
CA ASP A 49 11.65 5.85 -21.95
C ASP A 49 11.09 4.85 -22.99
N GLU A 50 10.30 3.88 -22.52
CA GLU A 50 9.58 2.95 -23.39
C GLU A 50 8.06 3.12 -23.25
N ASP A 51 7.36 2.94 -24.39
CA ASP A 51 5.90 2.97 -24.41
C ASP A 51 5.34 1.66 -23.86
N ARG A 52 4.46 1.78 -22.85
CA ARG A 52 3.81 0.63 -22.20
C ARG A 52 2.30 0.84 -22.11
N PRO A 53 1.49 -0.20 -22.44
CA PRO A 53 0.06 -0.17 -22.18
C PRO A 53 -0.20 0.01 -20.69
N CYS A 54 -1.06 0.95 -20.36
CA CYS A 54 -1.40 1.24 -18.97
C CYS A 54 -2.89 1.50 -18.78
N MET A 55 -3.33 1.25 -17.56
CA MET A 55 -4.58 1.78 -17.05
C MET A 55 -4.25 2.90 -16.07
N ALA A 56 -4.68 4.12 -16.40
CA ALA A 56 -4.50 5.29 -15.58
C ALA A 56 -5.82 5.66 -14.89
N VAL A 57 -5.73 6.12 -13.64
CA VAL A 57 -6.84 6.76 -12.95
C VAL A 57 -6.47 8.20 -12.63
N HIS A 58 -7.29 9.14 -13.05
CA HIS A 58 -7.21 10.53 -12.63
C HIS A 58 -8.07 10.68 -11.37
N LEU A 59 -7.49 11.20 -10.31
CA LEU A 59 -8.12 11.43 -9.02
C LEU A 59 -8.15 12.95 -8.75
N TRP A 60 -9.33 13.51 -8.54
CA TRP A 60 -9.49 14.91 -8.11
C TRP A 60 -9.78 14.93 -6.62
N ILE A 61 -8.85 15.49 -5.87
CA ILE A 61 -8.85 15.50 -4.41
C ILE A 61 -8.91 16.96 -3.95
N ASP A 62 -9.77 17.27 -2.99
CA ASP A 62 -9.83 18.61 -2.40
C ASP A 62 -8.75 18.79 -1.31
N ALA A 63 -8.66 20.00 -0.77
CA ALA A 63 -7.68 20.36 0.25
C ALA A 63 -7.87 19.62 1.59
N SER A 64 -9.03 18.97 1.80
CA SER A 64 -9.30 18.10 2.96
C SER A 64 -8.91 16.64 2.71
N GLY A 65 -8.50 16.30 1.48
CA GLY A 65 -8.15 14.96 1.08
C GLY A 65 -9.30 14.11 0.54
N LYS A 66 -10.49 14.68 0.46
CA LYS A 66 -11.68 13.99 -0.03
C LYS A 66 -11.61 13.80 -1.54
N LEU A 67 -11.83 12.57 -2.01
CA LEU A 67 -11.97 12.27 -3.43
C LEU A 67 -13.28 12.84 -3.97
N ILE A 68 -13.20 13.85 -4.84
CA ILE A 68 -14.36 14.54 -5.44
C ILE A 68 -14.83 13.86 -6.71
N ARG A 69 -13.88 13.42 -7.54
CA ARG A 69 -14.13 12.79 -8.83
C ARG A 69 -12.97 11.90 -9.21
N HIS A 70 -13.26 10.88 -9.99
CA HIS A 70 -12.23 10.04 -10.62
C HIS A 70 -12.59 9.70 -12.06
N GLN A 71 -11.60 9.34 -12.86
CA GLN A 71 -11.77 8.90 -14.23
C GLN A 71 -10.69 7.89 -14.61
N PHE A 72 -11.11 6.71 -15.06
CA PHE A 72 -10.22 5.70 -15.61
C PHE A 72 -10.00 5.90 -17.10
N LYS A 73 -8.78 5.67 -17.55
CA LYS A 73 -8.39 5.69 -18.99
C LYS A 73 -7.41 4.56 -19.28
N ARG A 74 -7.59 3.91 -20.40
CA ARG A 74 -6.56 3.06 -21.01
C ARG A 74 -5.71 3.91 -21.93
N GLY A 75 -4.42 3.65 -21.98
CA GLY A 75 -3.50 4.40 -22.83
C GLY A 75 -2.12 3.79 -22.91
N LEU A 76 -1.26 4.48 -23.61
CA LEU A 76 0.19 4.25 -23.61
C LEU A 76 0.84 5.29 -22.71
N MET A 77 1.69 4.83 -21.80
CA MET A 77 2.52 5.71 -21.01
C MET A 77 3.99 5.50 -21.33
N ARG A 78 4.76 6.56 -21.17
CA ARG A 78 6.23 6.52 -21.22
C ARG A 78 6.75 7.03 -19.90
N SER A 79 7.27 6.12 -19.07
CA SER A 79 7.85 6.47 -17.78
C SER A 79 9.07 7.36 -17.94
N LYS A 80 9.23 8.37 -17.10
CA LYS A 80 10.40 9.28 -17.14
C LYS A 80 11.51 8.84 -16.21
N ALA A 81 11.18 8.12 -15.14
CA ALA A 81 12.15 7.61 -14.19
C ALA A 81 11.59 6.41 -13.42
N ARG A 82 12.45 5.48 -13.06
CA ARG A 82 12.18 4.42 -12.10
C ARG A 82 12.93 4.76 -10.81
N LEU A 83 12.19 5.09 -9.76
CA LEU A 83 12.73 5.58 -8.51
C LEU A 83 12.48 4.57 -7.39
N THR A 84 13.39 4.49 -6.43
CA THR A 84 13.16 3.74 -5.19
C THR A 84 12.50 4.63 -4.14
N TYR A 85 11.93 4.01 -3.11
CA TYR A 85 11.32 4.75 -1.99
C TYR A 85 12.36 5.59 -1.24
N GLU A 86 13.58 5.06 -1.10
CA GLU A 86 14.70 5.74 -0.44
C GLU A 86 15.15 6.97 -1.24
N GLN A 87 15.21 6.88 -2.58
CA GLN A 87 15.54 8.02 -3.44
C GLN A 87 14.51 9.15 -3.31
N ILE A 88 13.22 8.80 -3.32
CA ILE A 88 12.13 9.77 -3.16
C ILE A 88 12.17 10.40 -1.77
N GLN A 89 12.37 9.60 -0.71
CA GLN A 89 12.48 10.11 0.66
C GLN A 89 13.68 11.03 0.81
N SER A 90 14.85 10.62 0.34
CA SER A 90 16.06 11.41 0.38
C SER A 90 15.90 12.76 -0.34
N ALA A 91 15.26 12.76 -1.52
CA ALA A 91 14.97 13.98 -2.26
C ALA A 91 14.02 14.92 -1.49
N LYS A 92 12.98 14.35 -0.85
CA LYS A 92 12.04 15.08 0.02
C LYS A 92 12.74 15.71 1.21
N ASP A 93 13.72 15.00 1.79
CA ASP A 93 14.50 15.43 2.97
C ASP A 93 15.63 16.42 2.62
N GLY A 94 15.69 16.90 1.36
CA GLY A 94 16.63 17.91 0.92
C GLY A 94 17.93 17.38 0.30
N HIS A 95 18.01 16.06 0.05
CA HIS A 95 19.19 15.40 -0.53
C HIS A 95 18.87 14.74 -1.88
N PRO A 96 18.43 15.50 -2.91
CA PRO A 96 18.11 14.94 -4.22
C PRO A 96 19.39 14.50 -4.96
N ASP A 97 19.31 13.32 -5.58
CA ASP A 97 20.33 12.80 -6.48
C ASP A 97 20.18 13.38 -7.92
N LYS A 98 21.03 12.91 -8.86
CA LYS A 98 20.99 13.36 -10.26
C LYS A 98 19.67 13.05 -10.96
N VAL A 99 18.98 11.98 -10.57
CA VAL A 99 17.72 11.53 -11.18
C VAL A 99 16.52 12.27 -10.57
N THR A 100 16.51 12.45 -9.26
CA THR A 100 15.39 13.07 -8.53
C THR A 100 15.41 14.59 -8.58
N LYS A 101 16.59 15.22 -8.70
CA LYS A 101 16.74 16.67 -8.73
C LYS A 101 15.87 17.38 -9.79
N PRO A 102 15.84 16.96 -11.06
CA PRO A 102 14.97 17.58 -12.07
C PRO A 102 13.48 17.33 -11.85
N LEU A 103 13.12 16.32 -11.04
CA LEU A 103 11.74 15.94 -10.74
C LEU A 103 11.22 16.56 -9.43
N LEU A 104 12.07 17.22 -8.66
CA LEU A 104 11.74 17.66 -7.30
C LEU A 104 10.52 18.59 -7.29
N GLN A 105 10.60 19.73 -7.98
CA GLN A 105 9.54 20.74 -7.99
C GLN A 105 8.32 20.36 -8.83
N SER A 106 8.52 19.63 -9.92
CA SER A 106 7.44 19.33 -10.87
C SER A 106 6.67 18.07 -10.54
N VAL A 107 7.25 17.14 -9.75
CA VAL A 107 6.67 15.83 -9.47
C VAL A 107 6.67 15.53 -7.97
N ILE A 108 7.84 15.53 -7.32
CA ILE A 108 7.98 15.00 -5.95
C ILE A 108 7.24 15.89 -4.95
N GLU A 109 7.46 17.20 -4.97
CA GLU A 109 6.78 18.14 -4.07
C GLU A 109 5.24 18.12 -4.25
N PRO A 110 4.69 18.18 -5.49
CA PRO A 110 3.25 18.05 -5.68
C PRO A 110 2.67 16.71 -5.21
N LEU A 111 3.40 15.58 -5.39
CA LEU A 111 2.98 14.27 -4.88
C LEU A 111 2.88 14.28 -3.35
N TYR A 112 3.87 14.82 -2.65
CA TYR A 112 3.81 14.95 -1.19
C TYR A 112 2.72 15.94 -0.75
N GLY A 113 2.46 17.00 -1.51
CA GLY A 113 1.32 17.90 -1.25
C GLY A 113 -0.01 17.17 -1.30
N ALA A 114 -0.24 16.34 -2.32
CA ALA A 114 -1.44 15.51 -2.43
C ALA A 114 -1.50 14.45 -1.32
N TYR A 115 -0.38 13.83 -0.97
CA TYR A 115 -0.29 12.89 0.14
C TYR A 115 -0.69 13.53 1.47
N GLN A 116 -0.22 14.75 1.76
CA GLN A 116 -0.62 15.47 2.98
C GLN A 116 -2.13 15.75 3.04
N ALA A 117 -2.76 16.02 1.91
CA ALA A 117 -4.22 16.14 1.85
C ALA A 117 -4.91 14.80 2.16
N LEU A 118 -4.45 13.70 1.55
CA LEU A 118 -4.99 12.35 1.81
C LEU A 118 -4.83 11.93 3.27
N LEU A 119 -3.72 12.29 3.94
CA LEU A 119 -3.53 12.03 5.36
C LEU A 119 -4.58 12.71 6.24
N LYS A 120 -4.99 13.95 5.93
CA LYS A 120 -6.07 14.63 6.67
C LYS A 120 -7.39 13.87 6.58
N ASP A 121 -7.74 13.37 5.39
CA ASP A 121 -8.92 12.52 5.22
C ASP A 121 -8.80 11.20 5.99
N ARG A 122 -7.62 10.57 5.93
CA ARG A 122 -7.30 9.35 6.70
C ARG A 122 -7.52 9.54 8.20
N GLU A 123 -7.03 10.64 8.77
CA GLU A 123 -7.23 10.99 10.19
C GLU A 123 -8.72 11.19 10.50
N THR A 124 -9.46 11.86 9.63
CA THR A 124 -10.90 12.09 9.77
C THR A 124 -11.67 10.78 9.76
N ARG A 125 -11.33 9.85 8.87
CA ARG A 125 -11.90 8.50 8.81
C ARG A 125 -11.53 7.65 10.04
N GLY A 126 -10.44 8.00 10.73
CA GLY A 126 -9.98 7.32 11.92
C GLY A 126 -9.47 5.91 11.63
N VAL A 127 -8.72 5.74 10.56
CA VAL A 127 -8.10 4.46 10.18
C VAL A 127 -7.20 3.95 11.32
N LEU A 128 -7.27 2.65 11.62
CA LEU A 128 -6.41 2.03 12.63
C LEU A 128 -4.96 2.04 12.16
N GLU A 129 -4.07 2.60 12.99
CA GLU A 129 -2.64 2.72 12.71
C GLU A 129 -1.86 1.75 13.60
N LEU A 130 -1.61 0.56 13.07
CA LEU A 130 -0.73 -0.43 13.70
C LEU A 130 0.67 -0.32 13.08
N GLU A 131 1.67 -0.19 13.92
CA GLU A 131 3.08 -0.26 13.54
C GLU A 131 3.59 -1.68 13.74
N MET A 132 3.32 -2.53 12.75
CA MET A 132 3.87 -3.90 12.75
C MET A 132 5.23 -3.88 12.03
N PRO A 133 6.32 -4.26 12.71
CA PRO A 133 7.64 -4.30 12.09
C PRO A 133 7.70 -5.41 11.02
N GLU A 134 7.92 -5.03 9.78
CA GLU A 134 8.19 -5.95 8.68
C GLU A 134 9.67 -6.37 8.74
N ARG A 135 9.92 -7.67 8.80
CA ARG A 135 11.30 -8.21 8.81
C ARG A 135 11.81 -8.42 7.40
N VAL A 136 13.00 -7.95 7.13
CA VAL A 136 13.74 -8.18 5.88
C VAL A 136 14.90 -9.13 6.16
N ILE A 137 14.96 -10.21 5.42
CA ILE A 137 16.07 -11.17 5.45
C ILE A 137 17.09 -10.72 4.42
N ARG A 138 18.32 -10.43 4.87
CA ARG A 138 19.45 -10.17 3.98
C ARG A 138 20.22 -11.46 3.80
N LEU A 139 20.48 -11.79 2.53
CA LEU A 139 21.25 -12.97 2.16
C LEU A 139 22.66 -12.55 1.72
N ALA A 140 23.65 -13.31 2.15
CA ALA A 140 25.01 -13.24 1.64
C ALA A 140 25.06 -13.79 0.20
N LYS A 141 26.19 -13.59 -0.49
CA LYS A 141 26.38 -14.04 -1.88
C LYS A 141 26.27 -15.56 -2.05
N ASP A 142 26.51 -16.32 -0.99
CA ASP A 142 26.39 -17.79 -0.95
C ASP A 142 24.98 -18.28 -0.59
N GLY A 143 24.01 -17.37 -0.44
CA GLY A 143 22.62 -17.69 -0.13
C GLY A 143 22.32 -17.89 1.35
N ARG A 144 23.31 -17.78 2.24
CA ARG A 144 23.10 -17.87 3.70
C ARG A 144 22.47 -16.59 4.23
N VAL A 145 21.71 -16.70 5.32
CA VAL A 145 21.17 -15.53 6.02
C VAL A 145 22.32 -14.76 6.67
N GLU A 146 22.55 -13.54 6.18
CA GLU A 146 23.54 -12.62 6.73
C GLU A 146 22.99 -11.82 7.91
N ALA A 147 21.75 -11.32 7.75
CA ALA A 147 21.08 -10.54 8.77
C ALA A 147 19.55 -10.60 8.64
N ILE A 148 18.88 -10.41 9.77
CA ILE A 148 17.44 -10.14 9.83
C ILE A 148 17.28 -8.73 10.42
N ALA A 149 16.71 -7.80 9.64
CA ALA A 149 16.53 -6.42 10.04
C ALA A 149 15.05 -6.03 9.93
N ASN A 150 14.63 -5.03 10.69
CA ASN A 150 13.33 -4.42 10.50
C ASN A 150 13.39 -3.46 9.32
N ARG A 151 12.40 -3.54 8.44
CA ARG A 151 12.22 -2.58 7.34
C ARG A 151 11.78 -1.24 7.90
N GLN A 152 12.49 -0.19 7.56
CA GLN A 152 12.06 1.15 7.89
C GLN A 152 10.88 1.55 6.99
N ARG A 153 9.76 1.92 7.58
CA ARG A 153 8.59 2.41 6.85
C ARG A 153 8.73 3.93 6.64
N LEU A 154 9.12 4.33 5.44
CA LEU A 154 9.30 5.72 5.04
C LEU A 154 7.95 6.36 4.64
N ASP A 155 7.88 7.69 4.65
CA ASP A 155 6.70 8.41 4.16
C ASP A 155 6.46 8.19 2.66
N SER A 156 7.51 7.95 1.88
CA SER A 156 7.40 7.56 0.48
C SER A 156 6.62 6.25 0.27
N HIS A 157 6.73 5.27 1.19
CA HIS A 157 5.90 4.05 1.17
C HIS A 157 4.44 4.38 1.46
N LYS A 158 4.19 5.17 2.51
CA LYS A 158 2.84 5.59 2.91
C LYS A 158 2.15 6.42 1.83
N LEU A 159 2.90 7.27 1.12
CA LEU A 159 2.42 8.04 -0.02
C LEU A 159 1.83 7.12 -1.10
N ILE A 160 2.60 6.13 -1.54
CA ILE A 160 2.13 5.18 -2.55
C ILE A 160 0.93 4.37 -2.04
N GLU A 161 0.95 3.94 -0.77
CA GLU A 161 -0.17 3.24 -0.14
C GLU A 161 -1.47 4.06 -0.20
N GLU A 162 -1.45 5.35 0.15
CA GLU A 162 -2.65 6.20 0.09
C GLU A 162 -3.16 6.39 -1.35
N PHE A 163 -2.27 6.55 -2.33
CA PHE A 163 -2.68 6.61 -3.73
C PHE A 163 -3.26 5.29 -4.23
N MET A 164 -2.71 4.15 -3.80
CA MET A 164 -3.25 2.83 -4.13
C MET A 164 -4.64 2.63 -3.50
N ILE A 165 -4.84 3.03 -2.25
CA ILE A 165 -6.15 2.98 -1.57
C ILE A 165 -7.16 3.83 -2.34
N ALA A 166 -6.81 5.08 -2.66
CA ALA A 166 -7.68 5.97 -3.42
C ALA A 166 -8.06 5.41 -4.80
N ALA A 167 -7.09 4.80 -5.52
CA ALA A 167 -7.32 4.15 -6.80
C ALA A 167 -8.25 2.92 -6.67
N ASN A 168 -8.06 2.11 -5.61
CA ASN A 168 -8.90 0.94 -5.35
C ASN A 168 -10.35 1.35 -5.00
N VAL A 169 -10.54 2.39 -4.19
CA VAL A 169 -11.86 2.96 -3.89
C VAL A 169 -12.53 3.46 -5.17
N ALA A 170 -11.81 4.22 -6.00
CA ALA A 170 -12.30 4.73 -7.27
C ALA A 170 -12.73 3.59 -8.22
N ALA A 171 -11.96 2.49 -8.27
CA ALA A 171 -12.28 1.32 -9.08
C ALA A 171 -13.56 0.63 -8.59
N ALA A 172 -13.65 0.39 -7.28
CA ALA A 172 -14.84 -0.22 -6.67
C ALA A 172 -16.09 0.62 -6.92
N GLU A 173 -16.05 1.93 -6.70
CA GLU A 173 -17.16 2.84 -6.98
C GLU A 173 -17.57 2.83 -8.46
N THR A 174 -16.59 2.77 -9.38
CA THR A 174 -16.86 2.73 -10.82
C THR A 174 -17.64 1.47 -11.20
N LEU A 175 -17.19 0.31 -10.73
CA LEU A 175 -17.85 -0.97 -11.00
C LEU A 175 -19.23 -1.05 -10.34
N GLN A 176 -19.35 -0.58 -9.12
CA GLN A 176 -20.61 -0.53 -8.39
C GLN A 176 -21.64 0.37 -9.09
N LYS A 177 -21.26 1.56 -9.51
CA LYS A 177 -22.12 2.47 -10.29
C LYS A 177 -22.55 1.86 -11.63
N ALA A 178 -21.64 1.10 -12.26
CA ALA A 178 -21.94 0.38 -13.50
C ALA A 178 -22.71 -0.93 -13.27
N ARG A 179 -23.05 -1.28 -12.03
CA ARG A 179 -23.71 -2.54 -11.64
C ARG A 179 -22.99 -3.78 -12.21
N ARG A 180 -21.65 -3.76 -12.17
CA ARG A 180 -20.80 -4.88 -12.57
C ARG A 180 -20.40 -5.70 -11.36
N GLU A 181 -20.39 -7.01 -11.52
CA GLU A 181 -19.92 -7.93 -10.49
C GLU A 181 -18.40 -7.77 -10.30
N PHE A 182 -17.95 -7.76 -9.04
CA PHE A 182 -16.56 -7.79 -8.67
C PHE A 182 -16.41 -8.23 -7.20
N LEU A 183 -15.20 -8.65 -6.83
CA LEU A 183 -14.91 -9.11 -5.47
C LEU A 183 -14.55 -7.93 -4.57
N TYR A 184 -15.33 -7.72 -3.51
CA TYR A 184 -14.95 -6.84 -2.41
C TYR A 184 -13.97 -7.55 -1.47
N ARG A 185 -12.96 -6.82 -1.04
CA ARG A 185 -12.13 -7.25 0.08
C ARG A 185 -12.67 -6.62 1.35
N VAL A 186 -13.27 -7.44 2.20
CA VAL A 186 -13.91 -7.00 3.44
C VAL A 186 -13.21 -7.61 4.65
N HIS A 187 -13.38 -6.94 5.81
CA HIS A 187 -12.97 -7.44 7.11
C HIS A 187 -14.16 -7.31 8.06
N ASP A 188 -14.45 -8.40 8.77
CA ASP A 188 -15.48 -8.40 9.80
C ASP A 188 -15.02 -7.67 11.06
N GLU A 189 -16.00 -7.26 11.88
CA GLU A 189 -15.71 -6.77 13.21
C GLU A 189 -15.09 -7.87 14.09
N PRO A 190 -14.22 -7.52 15.07
CA PRO A 190 -13.69 -8.50 16.01
C PRO A 190 -14.81 -9.19 16.77
N SER A 191 -14.71 -10.53 16.93
CA SER A 191 -15.66 -11.26 17.73
C SER A 191 -15.61 -10.84 19.21
N THR A 192 -16.68 -11.12 19.97
CA THR A 192 -16.76 -10.82 21.40
C THR A 192 -15.61 -11.46 22.17
N GLU A 193 -15.28 -12.72 21.83
CA GLU A 193 -14.18 -13.47 22.48
C GLU A 193 -12.82 -12.80 22.25
N LYS A 194 -12.56 -12.31 21.02
CA LYS A 194 -11.32 -11.57 20.70
C LYS A 194 -11.26 -10.26 21.46
N LEU A 195 -12.39 -9.56 21.59
CA LEU A 195 -12.46 -8.31 22.37
C LEU A 195 -12.28 -8.56 23.88
N ASP A 196 -12.79 -9.67 24.41
CA ASP A 196 -12.60 -10.05 25.80
C ASP A 196 -11.14 -10.42 26.07
N ALA A 197 -10.52 -11.23 25.20
CA ALA A 197 -9.09 -11.53 25.29
C ALA A 197 -8.21 -10.25 25.25
N LEU A 198 -8.53 -9.31 24.35
CA LEU A 198 -7.84 -8.02 24.32
C LEU A 198 -8.02 -7.24 25.63
N ARG A 199 -9.21 -7.27 26.23
CA ARG A 199 -9.45 -6.61 27.54
C ARG A 199 -8.59 -7.20 28.64
N GLU A 200 -8.47 -8.52 28.69
CA GLU A 200 -7.62 -9.22 29.68
C GLU A 200 -6.14 -8.82 29.51
N VAL A 201 -5.64 -8.83 28.27
CA VAL A 201 -4.27 -8.39 27.97
C VAL A 201 -4.05 -6.93 28.39
N LEU A 202 -4.95 -6.01 28.02
CA LEU A 202 -4.85 -4.60 28.37
C LEU A 202 -4.95 -4.38 29.89
N ALA A 203 -5.82 -5.14 30.59
CA ALA A 203 -5.95 -5.10 32.05
C ALA A 203 -4.66 -5.55 32.76
N SER A 204 -3.93 -6.54 32.24
CA SER A 204 -2.66 -7.00 32.79
C SER A 204 -1.56 -5.93 32.81
N ILE A 205 -1.69 -4.91 31.97
CA ILE A 205 -0.80 -3.74 31.90
C ILE A 205 -1.49 -2.46 32.38
N ALA A 206 -2.53 -2.58 33.21
CA ALA A 206 -3.29 -1.50 33.83
C ALA A 206 -4.02 -0.55 32.83
N ILE A 207 -4.27 -0.97 31.60
CA ILE A 207 -5.04 -0.23 30.59
C ILE A 207 -6.51 -0.67 30.66
N LYS A 208 -7.40 0.30 30.92
CA LYS A 208 -8.85 0.03 30.95
C LYS A 208 -9.46 0.09 29.56
N PHE A 209 -10.10 -1.02 29.15
CA PHE A 209 -10.89 -1.09 27.92
C PHE A 209 -12.34 -1.48 28.28
N ALA A 210 -13.26 -0.50 28.26
CA ALA A 210 -14.63 -0.69 28.79
C ALA A 210 -15.41 -1.77 28.02
N LYS A 211 -16.24 -2.53 28.75
CA LYS A 211 -17.22 -3.47 28.18
C LYS A 211 -18.37 -2.70 27.53
N GLY A 212 -18.95 -3.24 26.44
CA GLY A 212 -20.19 -2.73 25.84
C GLY A 212 -20.06 -1.53 24.90
N GLY A 213 -18.87 -1.02 24.65
CA GLY A 213 -18.66 0.01 23.64
C GLY A 213 -18.36 -0.57 22.25
N VAL A 214 -18.81 0.12 21.19
CA VAL A 214 -18.46 -0.25 19.80
C VAL A 214 -16.93 -0.28 19.65
N ALA A 215 -16.41 -1.40 19.15
CA ALA A 215 -15.01 -1.54 18.79
C ALA A 215 -14.74 -0.67 17.56
N SER A 216 -14.27 0.55 17.74
CA SER A 216 -13.97 1.45 16.62
C SER A 216 -12.48 1.66 16.47
N PRO A 217 -11.97 1.86 15.23
CA PRO A 217 -10.56 2.18 15.00
C PRO A 217 -10.06 3.39 15.80
N LYS A 218 -10.91 4.42 15.96
CA LYS A 218 -10.58 5.62 16.78
C LYS A 218 -10.28 5.27 18.23
N ARG A 219 -11.01 4.31 18.79
CA ARG A 219 -10.81 3.87 20.18
C ARG A 219 -9.50 3.10 20.34
N PHE A 220 -9.18 2.22 19.40
CA PHE A 220 -7.90 1.52 19.38
C PHE A 220 -6.74 2.50 19.18
N ASN A 221 -6.85 3.45 18.26
CA ASN A 221 -5.83 4.51 18.06
C ASN A 221 -5.60 5.33 19.33
N SER A 222 -6.63 5.59 20.13
CA SER A 222 -6.47 6.28 21.42
C SER A 222 -5.64 5.46 22.40
N ILE A 223 -5.77 4.14 22.42
CA ILE A 223 -4.96 3.25 23.25
C ILE A 223 -3.52 3.23 22.77
N LEU A 224 -3.31 3.07 21.46
CA LEU A 224 -1.99 3.09 20.83
C LEU A 224 -1.24 4.39 21.14
N LYS A 225 -1.86 5.55 20.88
CA LYS A 225 -1.27 6.87 21.13
C LYS A 225 -0.90 7.10 22.60
N LYS A 226 -1.75 6.67 23.56
CA LYS A 226 -1.48 6.82 24.99
C LYS A 226 -0.32 5.96 25.47
N ASN A 227 0.01 4.91 24.77
CA ASN A 227 1.05 3.95 25.16
C ASN A 227 2.28 3.97 24.26
N ALA A 228 2.34 4.86 23.26
CA ALA A 228 3.43 4.92 22.27
C ALA A 228 4.82 5.05 22.92
N ASP A 229 4.93 5.86 23.97
CA ASP A 229 6.20 6.13 24.67
C ASP A 229 6.37 5.31 25.97
N THR A 230 5.59 4.24 26.14
CA THR A 230 5.68 3.37 27.31
C THR A 230 6.40 2.07 27.01
N PRO A 231 6.94 1.36 28.04
CA PRO A 231 7.50 0.02 27.86
C PRO A 231 6.51 -1.01 27.29
N HIS A 232 5.21 -0.70 27.33
CA HIS A 232 4.14 -1.56 26.84
C HIS A 232 3.82 -1.35 25.36
N ALA A 233 4.41 -0.35 24.68
CA ALA A 233 4.16 -0.05 23.27
C ALA A 233 4.28 -1.27 22.35
N PRO A 234 5.32 -2.13 22.43
CA PRO A 234 5.43 -3.32 21.58
C PRO A 234 4.27 -4.30 21.78
N MET A 235 3.81 -4.48 23.02
CA MET A 235 2.72 -5.39 23.37
C MET A 235 1.35 -4.86 22.90
N VAL A 236 1.16 -3.55 22.93
CA VAL A 236 -0.09 -2.90 22.51
C VAL A 236 -0.21 -2.85 20.99
N ASN A 237 0.92 -2.90 20.26
CA ASN A 237 0.97 -2.95 18.80
C ASN A 237 0.89 -4.38 18.22
N MET A 238 0.99 -5.43 19.05
CA MET A 238 0.77 -6.82 18.64
C MET A 238 -0.72 -7.17 18.52
#